data_d77d6b9c3d0c11a81d8b089890c48c98
#
_entry.id   d77d6b9c3d0c11a81d8b089890c48c98
#
_cell.length_a   1.000
_cell.length_b   1.000
_cell.length_c   1.000
_cell.angle_alpha   90.00
_cell.angle_beta   90.00
_cell.angle_gamma   90.00
#
_symmetry.space_group_name_H-M   'P 1'
#
loop_
_entity.id
_entity.type
_entity.pdbx_description
1 polymer ?
#
loop_
_entity_poly.entity_id
_entity_poly.type
_entity_poly.pdbx_seq_one_letter_code
_entity_poly.pdbx_strand_id
1 'polypeptide(L)'
;MKTIIAEKPSVAREIARIVGATKREEGYFEGGGYAVTWAFGHLVQLAMPDGYGVRGFVRDNLPIIPDTFTLVPRQVRTEKGYKPDSGVVSQIKVIKRLFDTSEHIIVATDAGREGELIFRYLYHYTGCTTPFVRLWISSLTDKAIREGLRKLEDGSKYDNLYLAAKARSESDWLVGINGTQALSIAAGHGTYSVGRVQTPTLAMVCERYWENRRFTPEAFWQLHIATDGCDGEIVKFSSSEKWKEKESAMELYNKVKEAGCATVTKAERKEKTEDTPLLYDLTTLQKEANTKHGFTAEQTLETAQKLYEKKLITYPRTGSRYIPEDVYAEIPKLLAFIGTQPEWKDKVRAKATPTRRSVDDGKVTDHHALLVTGEKPL
;
A
#
# COMPACT_ATOMS: atom_id res chain seq x y z
N MET A 1 2.42 -9.15 -34.79
CA MET A 1 2.00 -8.06 -33.88
C MET A 1 2.41 -8.44 -32.46
N LYS A 2 2.82 -7.48 -31.64
CA LYS A 2 3.20 -7.73 -30.22
C LYS A 2 2.07 -7.28 -29.30
N THR A 3 1.72 -8.10 -28.32
CA THR A 3 0.72 -7.69 -27.31
C THR A 3 1.39 -7.19 -26.04
N ILE A 4 0.99 -6.02 -25.56
CA ILE A 4 1.37 -5.49 -24.24
C ILE A 4 0.17 -5.63 -23.32
N ILE A 5 0.36 -6.24 -22.14
CA ILE A 5 -0.70 -6.32 -21.12
C ILE A 5 -0.32 -5.51 -19.89
N ALA A 6 -1.11 -4.50 -19.58
CA ALA A 6 -0.99 -3.71 -18.36
C ALA A 6 -1.96 -4.20 -17.27
N GLU A 7 -1.74 -3.80 -16.02
CA GLU A 7 -2.63 -4.16 -14.92
C GLU A 7 -3.93 -3.34 -14.92
N LYS A 8 -3.86 -2.08 -15.38
CA LYS A 8 -4.97 -1.11 -15.31
C LYS A 8 -5.18 -0.41 -16.65
N PRO A 9 -6.43 -0.03 -17.00
CA PRO A 9 -6.74 0.69 -18.23
C PRO A 9 -5.97 2.02 -18.38
N SER A 10 -5.73 2.72 -17.28
CA SER A 10 -4.98 3.99 -17.27
C SER A 10 -3.52 3.78 -17.68
N VAL A 11 -2.86 2.76 -17.16
CA VAL A 11 -1.48 2.39 -17.51
C VAL A 11 -1.39 1.94 -18.96
N ALA A 12 -2.35 1.12 -19.42
CA ALA A 12 -2.43 0.68 -20.81
C ALA A 12 -2.52 1.87 -21.77
N ARG A 13 -3.30 2.90 -21.45
CA ARG A 13 -3.44 4.11 -22.25
C ARG A 13 -2.14 4.88 -22.39
N GLU A 14 -1.39 5.04 -21.30
CA GLU A 14 -0.09 5.74 -21.34
C GLU A 14 0.94 4.95 -22.16
N ILE A 15 1.02 3.64 -21.99
CA ILE A 15 1.89 2.79 -22.80
C ILE A 15 1.47 2.85 -24.27
N ALA A 16 0.17 2.74 -24.56
CA ALA A 16 -0.37 2.80 -25.91
C ALA A 16 0.01 4.11 -26.64
N ARG A 17 -0.11 5.25 -25.93
CA ARG A 17 0.33 6.56 -26.44
C ARG A 17 1.82 6.55 -26.82
N ILE A 18 2.65 5.97 -26.00
CA ILE A 18 4.11 5.96 -26.18
C ILE A 18 4.54 5.05 -27.34
N VAL A 19 3.87 3.91 -27.53
CA VAL A 19 4.19 2.96 -28.60
C VAL A 19 3.44 3.25 -29.90
N GLY A 20 2.58 4.28 -29.94
CA GLY A 20 1.81 4.66 -31.13
C GLY A 20 0.57 3.79 -31.39
N ALA A 21 0.08 3.07 -30.39
CA ALA A 21 -1.17 2.29 -30.46
C ALA A 21 -2.35 3.21 -30.14
N THR A 22 -2.75 4.06 -31.11
CA THR A 22 -3.74 5.13 -30.89
C THR A 22 -5.16 4.74 -31.20
N LYS A 23 -5.39 3.69 -31.98
CA LYS A 23 -6.73 3.21 -32.34
C LYS A 23 -7.33 2.48 -31.15
N ARG A 24 -8.43 3.00 -30.63
CA ARG A 24 -9.17 2.37 -29.53
C ARG A 24 -10.12 1.30 -30.07
N GLU A 25 -9.96 0.11 -29.53
CA GLU A 25 -10.82 -1.04 -29.77
C GLU A 25 -11.50 -1.49 -28.46
N GLU A 26 -12.43 -2.44 -28.55
CA GLU A 26 -13.07 -3.02 -27.37
C GLU A 26 -12.05 -3.85 -26.58
N GLY A 27 -11.67 -3.37 -25.40
CA GLY A 27 -10.74 -4.04 -24.47
C GLY A 27 -9.25 -3.86 -24.79
N TYR A 28 -8.84 -3.07 -25.79
CA TYR A 28 -7.45 -2.81 -26.11
C TYR A 28 -7.26 -1.56 -26.99
N PHE A 29 -6.01 -1.14 -27.18
CA PHE A 29 -5.58 -0.14 -28.16
C PHE A 29 -4.71 -0.81 -29.21
N GLU A 30 -4.79 -0.37 -30.49
CA GLU A 30 -4.03 -0.92 -31.61
C GLU A 30 -3.28 0.16 -32.38
N GLY A 31 -2.10 -0.16 -32.87
CA GLY A 31 -1.27 0.70 -33.71
C GLY A 31 0.21 0.51 -33.46
N GLY A 32 1.06 1.04 -34.34
CA GLY A 32 2.52 0.97 -34.21
C GLY A 32 3.10 -0.45 -34.14
N GLY A 33 2.35 -1.48 -34.62
CA GLY A 33 2.77 -2.89 -34.49
C GLY A 33 2.44 -3.53 -33.15
N TYR A 34 1.70 -2.83 -32.27
CA TYR A 34 1.31 -3.28 -30.95
C TYR A 34 -0.21 -3.36 -30.78
N ALA A 35 -0.65 -4.32 -29.95
CA ALA A 35 -1.93 -4.31 -29.28
C ALA A 35 -1.71 -4.11 -27.79
N VAL A 36 -2.28 -3.09 -27.19
CA VAL A 36 -2.10 -2.77 -25.76
C VAL A 36 -3.41 -3.02 -25.02
N THR A 37 -3.46 -4.07 -24.23
CA THR A 37 -4.64 -4.48 -23.45
C THR A 37 -4.37 -4.32 -21.95
N TRP A 38 -5.36 -4.63 -21.11
CA TRP A 38 -5.27 -4.47 -19.67
C TRP A 38 -6.08 -5.51 -18.92
N ALA A 39 -5.66 -5.76 -17.68
CA ALA A 39 -6.47 -6.39 -16.67
C ALA A 39 -7.29 -5.34 -15.88
N PHE A 40 -8.17 -5.79 -14.99
CA PHE A 40 -8.85 -4.96 -13.98
C PHE A 40 -8.43 -5.42 -12.58
N GLY A 41 -7.12 -5.56 -12.33
CA GLY A 41 -6.59 -6.36 -11.24
C GLY A 41 -6.76 -7.86 -11.56
N HIS A 42 -7.09 -8.69 -10.56
CA HIS A 42 -7.30 -10.12 -10.79
C HIS A 42 -8.55 -10.38 -11.65
N LEU A 43 -8.35 -10.84 -12.89
CA LEU A 43 -9.41 -11.35 -13.77
C LEU A 43 -9.72 -12.81 -13.48
N VAL A 44 -8.72 -13.54 -12.97
CA VAL A 44 -8.77 -14.97 -12.66
C VAL A 44 -8.44 -15.15 -11.18
N GLN A 45 -9.13 -16.07 -10.54
CA GLN A 45 -8.97 -16.39 -9.12
C GLN A 45 -8.99 -17.91 -8.90
N LEU A 46 -8.60 -18.36 -7.70
CA LEU A 46 -8.76 -19.76 -7.28
C LEU A 46 -10.25 -20.06 -7.10
N ALA A 47 -10.69 -21.25 -7.52
CA ALA A 47 -12.05 -21.70 -7.33
C ALA A 47 -12.39 -21.78 -5.83
N MET A 48 -13.64 -21.50 -5.49
CA MET A 48 -14.17 -21.70 -4.14
C MET A 48 -14.49 -23.19 -3.90
N PRO A 49 -14.76 -23.63 -2.66
CA PRO A 49 -15.00 -25.04 -2.35
C PRO A 49 -16.05 -25.76 -3.21
N ASP A 50 -17.08 -25.05 -3.66
CA ASP A 50 -18.09 -25.58 -4.58
C ASP A 50 -17.52 -26.01 -5.93
N GLY A 51 -16.46 -25.36 -6.40
CA GLY A 51 -15.71 -25.76 -7.59
C GLY A 51 -14.99 -27.11 -7.44
N TYR A 52 -14.83 -27.60 -6.23
CA TYR A 52 -14.28 -28.91 -5.89
C TYR A 52 -15.36 -29.90 -5.39
N GLY A 53 -16.66 -29.59 -5.60
CA GLY A 53 -17.76 -30.41 -5.17
C GLY A 53 -18.11 -30.32 -3.69
N VAL A 54 -17.44 -29.47 -2.92
CA VAL A 54 -17.67 -29.29 -1.48
C VAL A 54 -18.67 -28.16 -1.26
N ARG A 55 -19.80 -28.47 -0.61
CA ARG A 55 -20.89 -27.54 -0.38
C ARG A 55 -21.22 -27.39 1.11
N GLY A 56 -21.52 -26.14 1.50
CA GLY A 56 -21.92 -25.79 2.86
C GLY A 56 -20.78 -25.88 3.86
N PHE A 57 -21.08 -25.44 5.09
CA PHE A 57 -20.16 -25.54 6.23
C PHE A 57 -20.47 -26.80 6.99
N VAL A 58 -19.81 -27.91 6.61
CA VAL A 58 -20.00 -29.24 7.19
C VAL A 58 -18.68 -29.74 7.76
N ARG A 59 -18.70 -30.17 9.02
CA ARG A 59 -17.49 -30.61 9.75
C ARG A 59 -16.72 -31.71 9.04
N ASP A 60 -17.44 -32.66 8.46
CA ASP A 60 -16.84 -33.84 7.80
C ASP A 60 -16.13 -33.49 6.49
N ASN A 61 -16.35 -32.29 5.97
CA ASN A 61 -15.63 -31.78 4.80
C ASN A 61 -14.26 -31.19 5.14
N LEU A 62 -13.96 -31.00 6.42
CA LEU A 62 -12.71 -30.33 6.84
C LEU A 62 -11.61 -31.34 7.17
N PRO A 63 -10.35 -31.08 6.79
CA PRO A 63 -9.91 -29.92 6.02
C PRO A 63 -10.15 -30.05 4.50
N ILE A 64 -10.54 -28.97 3.85
CA ILE A 64 -10.65 -28.89 2.38
C ILE A 64 -9.27 -28.59 1.82
N ILE A 65 -8.67 -29.59 1.17
CA ILE A 65 -7.33 -29.50 0.57
C ILE A 65 -7.43 -29.99 -0.87
N PRO A 66 -7.54 -29.11 -1.87
CA PRO A 66 -7.56 -29.53 -3.26
C PRO A 66 -6.22 -30.17 -3.68
N ASP A 67 -6.27 -31.31 -4.37
CA ASP A 67 -5.06 -31.92 -4.97
C ASP A 67 -4.40 -30.97 -5.98
N THR A 68 -5.22 -30.22 -6.70
CA THR A 68 -4.79 -29.18 -7.64
C THR A 68 -5.73 -28.00 -7.57
N PHE A 69 -5.18 -26.79 -7.43
CA PHE A 69 -5.97 -25.58 -7.45
C PHE A 69 -6.45 -25.24 -8.86
N THR A 70 -7.75 -25.07 -8.99
CA THR A 70 -8.42 -24.71 -10.25
C THR A 70 -8.56 -23.19 -10.36
N LEU A 71 -8.20 -22.65 -11.51
CA LEU A 71 -8.39 -21.25 -11.85
C LEU A 71 -9.75 -21.01 -12.51
N VAL A 72 -10.46 -19.98 -12.07
CA VAL A 72 -11.77 -19.59 -12.60
C VAL A 72 -11.81 -18.07 -12.85
N PRO A 73 -12.65 -17.57 -13.76
CA PRO A 73 -12.88 -16.14 -13.87
C PRO A 73 -13.38 -15.57 -12.55
N ARG A 74 -12.97 -14.36 -12.22
CA ARG A 74 -13.46 -13.65 -11.03
C ARG A 74 -14.98 -13.68 -10.99
N GLN A 75 -15.50 -14.00 -9.81
CA GLN A 75 -16.92 -14.17 -9.56
C GLN A 75 -17.51 -12.98 -8.80
N VAL A 76 -18.77 -12.70 -9.06
CA VAL A 76 -19.58 -11.74 -8.32
C VAL A 76 -20.71 -12.44 -7.59
N ARG A 77 -21.05 -11.95 -6.40
CA ARG A 77 -22.18 -12.48 -5.62
C ARG A 77 -23.50 -12.03 -6.24
N THR A 78 -24.44 -12.94 -6.35
CA THR A 78 -25.81 -12.69 -6.81
C THR A 78 -26.79 -13.29 -5.79
N GLU A 79 -28.08 -13.03 -5.94
CA GLU A 79 -29.12 -13.63 -5.08
C GLU A 79 -29.12 -15.17 -5.13
N LYS A 80 -28.71 -15.75 -6.25
CA LYS A 80 -28.65 -17.21 -6.46
C LYS A 80 -27.26 -17.82 -6.22
N GLY A 81 -26.33 -17.08 -5.61
CA GLY A 81 -24.95 -17.54 -5.35
C GLY A 81 -23.92 -16.75 -6.18
N TYR A 82 -22.76 -17.35 -6.40
CA TYR A 82 -21.67 -16.74 -7.15
C TYR A 82 -21.76 -17.09 -8.64
N LYS A 83 -21.52 -16.13 -9.51
CA LYS A 83 -21.40 -16.31 -10.95
C LYS A 83 -20.22 -15.53 -11.52
N PRO A 84 -19.63 -15.95 -12.65
CA PRO A 84 -18.58 -15.18 -13.32
C PRO A 84 -19.04 -13.75 -13.65
N ASP A 85 -18.15 -12.78 -13.40
CA ASP A 85 -18.35 -11.38 -13.81
C ASP A 85 -18.34 -11.30 -15.35
N SER A 86 -19.43 -10.84 -15.95
CA SER A 86 -19.57 -10.79 -17.41
C SER A 86 -18.55 -9.87 -18.07
N GLY A 87 -18.20 -8.74 -17.44
CA GLY A 87 -17.18 -7.82 -17.94
C GLY A 87 -15.80 -8.46 -17.92
N VAL A 88 -15.49 -9.22 -16.85
CA VAL A 88 -14.25 -9.98 -16.75
C VAL A 88 -14.18 -11.06 -17.83
N VAL A 89 -15.24 -11.82 -18.02
CA VAL A 89 -15.30 -12.87 -19.05
C VAL A 89 -15.09 -12.29 -20.45
N SER A 90 -15.71 -11.15 -20.75
CA SER A 90 -15.51 -10.46 -22.02
C SER A 90 -14.06 -10.02 -22.22
N GLN A 91 -13.44 -9.42 -21.19
CA GLN A 91 -12.04 -9.00 -21.25
C GLN A 91 -11.07 -10.17 -21.39
N ILE A 92 -11.31 -11.29 -20.70
CA ILE A 92 -10.50 -12.50 -20.86
C ILE A 92 -10.56 -13.02 -22.30
N LYS A 93 -11.71 -12.99 -22.96
CA LYS A 93 -11.84 -13.39 -24.37
C LYS A 93 -11.01 -12.50 -25.29
N VAL A 94 -11.02 -11.18 -25.06
CA VAL A 94 -10.19 -10.23 -25.82
C VAL A 94 -8.71 -10.55 -25.63
N ILE A 95 -8.29 -10.69 -24.38
CA ILE A 95 -6.88 -10.97 -24.04
C ILE A 95 -6.43 -12.30 -24.64
N LYS A 96 -7.24 -13.36 -24.53
CA LYS A 96 -6.94 -14.66 -25.13
C LYS A 96 -6.71 -14.54 -26.63
N ARG A 97 -7.62 -13.89 -27.36
CA ARG A 97 -7.48 -13.66 -28.80
C ARG A 97 -6.18 -12.94 -29.14
N LEU A 98 -5.83 -11.88 -28.38
CA LEU A 98 -4.61 -11.13 -28.58
C LEU A 98 -3.36 -11.97 -28.30
N PHE A 99 -3.37 -12.78 -27.27
CA PHE A 99 -2.27 -13.66 -26.91
C PHE A 99 -2.05 -14.72 -28.02
N ASP A 100 -3.11 -15.35 -28.49
CA ASP A 100 -3.07 -16.41 -29.51
C ASP A 100 -2.56 -15.89 -30.87
N THR A 101 -2.73 -14.60 -31.15
CA THR A 101 -2.31 -13.96 -32.43
C THR A 101 -1.00 -13.22 -32.34
N SER A 102 -0.36 -13.18 -31.19
CA SER A 102 0.88 -12.41 -30.96
C SER A 102 2.13 -13.24 -31.18
N GLU A 103 3.16 -12.60 -31.70
CA GLU A 103 4.52 -13.17 -31.79
C GLU A 103 5.14 -13.38 -30.42
N HIS A 104 4.94 -12.40 -29.53
CA HIS A 104 5.31 -12.47 -28.12
C HIS A 104 4.50 -11.45 -27.31
N ILE A 105 4.44 -11.68 -26.01
CA ILE A 105 3.70 -10.86 -25.07
C ILE A 105 4.70 -10.02 -24.23
N ILE A 106 4.43 -8.73 -24.10
CA ILE A 106 5.15 -7.85 -23.17
C ILE A 106 4.28 -7.64 -21.94
N VAL A 107 4.76 -8.12 -20.80
CA VAL A 107 4.04 -8.05 -19.54
C VAL A 107 4.38 -6.73 -18.84
N ALA A 108 3.41 -5.86 -18.73
CA ALA A 108 3.49 -4.52 -18.15
C ALA A 108 2.53 -4.37 -16.94
N THR A 109 2.23 -5.47 -16.25
CA THR A 109 1.58 -5.40 -14.94
C THR A 109 2.55 -4.83 -13.89
N ASP A 110 2.03 -4.35 -12.76
CA ASP A 110 2.84 -3.70 -11.74
C ASP A 110 4.09 -4.54 -11.37
N ALA A 111 5.20 -3.87 -11.11
CA ALA A 111 6.50 -4.50 -10.86
C ALA A 111 6.59 -5.10 -9.45
N GLY A 112 5.84 -6.18 -9.20
CA GLY A 112 5.73 -6.82 -7.91
C GLY A 112 5.08 -8.19 -7.97
N ARG A 113 4.97 -8.83 -6.80
CA ARG A 113 4.39 -10.19 -6.68
C ARG A 113 2.98 -10.29 -7.22
N GLU A 114 2.14 -9.31 -6.91
CA GLU A 114 0.72 -9.35 -7.32
C GLU A 114 0.58 -9.14 -8.83
N GLY A 115 1.34 -8.20 -9.41
CA GLY A 115 1.33 -7.99 -10.86
C GLY A 115 1.81 -9.21 -11.64
N GLU A 116 2.82 -9.93 -11.12
CA GLU A 116 3.27 -11.20 -11.70
C GLU A 116 2.19 -12.29 -11.58
N LEU A 117 1.53 -12.40 -10.42
CA LEU A 117 0.46 -13.38 -10.20
C LEU A 117 -0.73 -13.13 -11.12
N ILE A 118 -1.17 -11.87 -11.26
CA ILE A 118 -2.28 -11.48 -12.14
C ILE A 118 -2.02 -11.95 -13.57
N PHE A 119 -0.82 -11.66 -14.10
CA PHE A 119 -0.45 -12.08 -15.44
C PHE A 119 -0.37 -13.61 -15.57
N ARG A 120 0.37 -14.29 -14.69
CA ARG A 120 0.59 -15.74 -14.77
C ARG A 120 -0.70 -16.54 -14.61
N TYR A 121 -1.59 -16.15 -13.72
CA TYR A 121 -2.90 -16.79 -13.59
C TYR A 121 -3.72 -16.65 -14.88
N LEU A 122 -3.71 -15.48 -15.50
CA LEU A 122 -4.40 -15.24 -16.76
C LEU A 122 -3.77 -16.05 -17.92
N TYR A 123 -2.44 -16.07 -17.99
CA TYR A 123 -1.67 -16.82 -18.98
C TYR A 123 -1.97 -18.32 -18.91
N HIS A 124 -1.93 -18.91 -17.72
CA HIS A 124 -2.27 -20.31 -17.52
C HIS A 124 -3.75 -20.60 -17.75
N TYR A 125 -4.63 -19.75 -17.27
CA TYR A 125 -6.08 -19.92 -17.46
C TYR A 125 -6.48 -19.91 -18.94
N THR A 126 -5.86 -19.06 -19.76
CA THR A 126 -6.13 -19.00 -21.19
C THR A 126 -5.48 -20.13 -21.98
N GLY A 127 -4.63 -20.96 -21.37
CA GLY A 127 -3.84 -21.99 -22.05
C GLY A 127 -2.83 -21.42 -23.04
N CYS A 128 -2.38 -20.20 -22.82
CA CYS A 128 -1.45 -19.52 -23.71
C CYS A 128 -0.05 -20.15 -23.65
N THR A 129 0.59 -20.28 -24.79
CA THR A 129 1.98 -20.79 -24.93
C THR A 129 2.90 -19.78 -25.63
N THR A 130 2.37 -18.62 -26.00
CA THR A 130 3.14 -17.55 -26.64
C THR A 130 4.25 -17.05 -25.72
N PRO A 131 5.50 -16.96 -26.17
CA PRO A 131 6.60 -16.46 -25.35
C PRO A 131 6.34 -15.05 -24.83
N PHE A 132 6.83 -14.76 -23.62
CA PHE A 132 6.63 -13.44 -23.02
C PHE A 132 7.92 -12.91 -22.41
N VAL A 133 7.99 -11.58 -22.38
CA VAL A 133 9.04 -10.78 -21.77
C VAL A 133 8.43 -9.78 -20.78
N ARG A 134 9.23 -9.33 -19.84
CA ARG A 134 8.77 -8.47 -18.74
C ARG A 134 9.24 -7.03 -18.92
N LEU A 135 8.31 -6.09 -18.89
CA LEU A 135 8.57 -4.67 -18.68
C LEU A 135 8.56 -4.40 -17.17
N TRP A 136 9.76 -4.28 -16.58
CA TRP A 136 9.92 -4.08 -15.16
C TRP A 136 10.24 -2.62 -14.85
N ILE A 137 9.24 -1.84 -14.47
CA ILE A 137 9.37 -0.42 -14.16
C ILE A 137 8.54 -0.07 -12.92
N SER A 138 9.05 0.80 -12.07
CA SER A 138 8.37 1.33 -10.87
C SER A 138 7.83 2.76 -11.06
N SER A 139 8.05 3.34 -12.22
CA SER A 139 7.62 4.69 -12.60
C SER A 139 6.94 4.66 -13.96
N LEU A 140 5.91 5.49 -14.14
CA LEU A 140 5.14 5.62 -15.39
C LEU A 140 5.46 6.90 -16.17
N THR A 141 6.62 7.51 -15.93
CA THR A 141 7.09 8.62 -16.76
C THR A 141 7.37 8.15 -18.19
N ASP A 142 7.22 9.02 -19.16
CA ASP A 142 7.52 8.72 -20.58
C ASP A 142 8.94 8.16 -20.74
N LYS A 143 9.89 8.70 -20.00
CA LYS A 143 11.27 8.26 -19.98
C LYS A 143 11.39 6.83 -19.48
N ALA A 144 10.82 6.52 -18.31
CA ALA A 144 10.88 5.19 -17.71
C ALA A 144 10.23 4.13 -18.61
N ILE A 145 9.08 4.41 -19.21
CA ILE A 145 8.40 3.50 -20.12
C ILE A 145 9.25 3.26 -21.37
N ARG A 146 9.81 4.31 -22.00
CA ARG A 146 10.66 4.17 -23.20
C ARG A 146 11.94 3.39 -22.93
N GLU A 147 12.60 3.66 -21.80
CA GLU A 147 13.82 2.94 -21.39
C GLU A 147 13.52 1.49 -21.02
N GLY A 148 12.41 1.25 -20.30
CA GLY A 148 11.97 -0.09 -19.96
C GLY A 148 11.66 -0.95 -21.20
N LEU A 149 10.99 -0.38 -22.21
CA LEU A 149 10.70 -1.06 -23.47
C LEU A 149 11.96 -1.39 -24.28
N ARG A 150 13.07 -0.70 -24.04
CA ARG A 150 14.39 -1.03 -24.63
C ARG A 150 15.15 -2.11 -23.84
N LYS A 151 14.78 -2.30 -22.56
CA LYS A 151 15.45 -3.20 -21.61
C LYS A 151 14.51 -4.28 -21.10
N LEU A 152 13.69 -4.84 -22.00
CA LEU A 152 12.79 -5.94 -21.66
C LEU A 152 13.60 -7.14 -21.13
N GLU A 153 13.09 -7.76 -20.10
CA GLU A 153 13.70 -8.89 -19.43
C GLU A 153 12.97 -10.19 -19.76
N ASP A 154 13.71 -11.31 -19.78
CA ASP A 154 13.09 -12.62 -19.99
C ASP A 154 12.11 -12.95 -18.86
N GLY A 155 10.96 -13.49 -19.23
CA GLY A 155 9.89 -13.80 -18.26
C GLY A 155 10.29 -14.86 -17.24
N SER A 156 11.20 -15.77 -17.58
CA SER A 156 11.68 -16.83 -16.68
C SER A 156 12.44 -16.29 -15.46
N LYS A 157 13.04 -15.10 -15.57
CA LYS A 157 13.70 -14.41 -14.46
C LYS A 157 12.75 -14.20 -13.25
N TYR A 158 11.45 -14.17 -13.51
CA TYR A 158 10.42 -13.91 -12.51
C TYR A 158 9.65 -15.15 -12.05
N ASP A 159 10.09 -16.36 -12.44
CA ASP A 159 9.42 -17.61 -12.07
C ASP A 159 9.39 -17.82 -10.56
N ASN A 160 10.48 -17.56 -9.85
CA ASN A 160 10.51 -17.65 -8.39
C ASN A 160 9.59 -16.63 -7.72
N LEU A 161 9.45 -15.43 -8.29
CA LEU A 161 8.52 -14.41 -7.80
C LEU A 161 7.08 -14.87 -7.97
N TYR A 162 6.75 -15.46 -9.14
CA TYR A 162 5.45 -16.07 -9.38
C TYR A 162 5.18 -17.22 -8.41
N LEU A 163 6.12 -18.14 -8.21
CA LEU A 163 5.95 -19.27 -7.29
C LEU A 163 5.71 -18.79 -5.85
N ALA A 164 6.42 -17.77 -5.41
CA ALA A 164 6.19 -17.17 -4.09
C ALA A 164 4.80 -16.52 -3.98
N ALA A 165 4.33 -15.83 -5.02
CA ALA A 165 3.00 -15.24 -5.07
C ALA A 165 1.89 -16.29 -5.10
N LYS A 166 2.09 -17.35 -5.90
CA LYS A 166 1.18 -18.51 -5.99
C LYS A 166 1.07 -19.21 -4.66
N ALA A 167 2.19 -19.58 -4.03
CA ALA A 167 2.21 -20.25 -2.72
C ALA A 167 1.48 -19.42 -1.66
N ARG A 168 1.67 -18.09 -1.67
CA ARG A 168 0.94 -17.18 -0.78
C ARG A 168 -0.57 -17.23 -1.05
N SER A 169 -0.99 -17.13 -2.32
CA SER A 169 -2.42 -17.17 -2.69
C SER A 169 -3.09 -18.47 -2.28
N GLU A 170 -2.43 -19.61 -2.52
CA GLU A 170 -2.92 -20.94 -2.16
C GLU A 170 -2.96 -21.12 -0.63
N SER A 171 -1.94 -20.65 0.09
CA SER A 171 -1.92 -20.68 1.56
C SER A 171 -3.01 -19.80 2.17
N ASP A 172 -3.22 -18.60 1.64
CA ASP A 172 -4.29 -17.71 2.08
C ASP A 172 -5.67 -18.34 1.85
N TRP A 173 -5.85 -19.07 0.74
CA TRP A 173 -7.07 -19.83 0.46
C TRP A 173 -7.25 -20.98 1.46
N LEU A 174 -6.23 -21.81 1.69
CA LEU A 174 -6.29 -22.95 2.61
C LEU A 174 -6.63 -22.51 4.03
N VAL A 175 -5.90 -21.52 4.54
CA VAL A 175 -6.11 -21.01 5.90
C VAL A 175 -7.45 -20.28 6.01
N GLY A 176 -7.75 -19.43 5.04
CA GLY A 176 -8.97 -18.63 5.05
C GLY A 176 -10.24 -19.46 4.96
N ILE A 177 -10.30 -20.41 4.04
CA ILE A 177 -11.47 -21.26 3.84
C ILE A 177 -11.66 -22.20 5.03
N ASN A 178 -10.64 -22.98 5.38
CA ASN A 178 -10.74 -23.96 6.45
C ASN A 178 -10.94 -23.31 7.82
N GLY A 179 -10.21 -22.27 8.12
CA GLY A 179 -10.34 -21.52 9.38
C GLY A 179 -11.70 -20.87 9.53
N THR A 180 -12.21 -20.23 8.46
CA THR A 180 -13.55 -19.63 8.46
C THR A 180 -14.65 -20.67 8.69
N GLN A 181 -14.59 -21.80 7.98
CA GLN A 181 -15.59 -22.84 8.15
C GLN A 181 -15.50 -23.50 9.54
N ALA A 182 -14.30 -23.85 10.00
CA ALA A 182 -14.11 -24.45 11.31
C ALA A 182 -14.62 -23.58 12.45
N LEU A 183 -14.28 -22.29 12.41
CA LEU A 183 -14.73 -21.32 13.44
C LEU A 183 -16.24 -21.11 13.39
N SER A 184 -16.82 -20.98 12.20
CA SER A 184 -18.26 -20.77 12.03
C SER A 184 -19.08 -22.00 12.46
N ILE A 185 -18.59 -23.20 12.17
CA ILE A 185 -19.20 -24.48 12.64
C ILE A 185 -19.13 -24.57 14.16
N ALA A 186 -17.98 -24.25 14.76
CA ALA A 186 -17.80 -24.28 16.21
C ALA A 186 -18.71 -23.25 16.93
N ALA A 187 -18.91 -22.09 16.33
CA ALA A 187 -19.82 -21.05 16.87
C ALA A 187 -21.32 -21.43 16.75
N GLY A 188 -21.67 -22.35 15.85
CA GLY A 188 -23.04 -22.82 15.64
C GLY A 188 -23.99 -21.85 14.93
N HIS A 189 -23.54 -20.64 14.62
CA HIS A 189 -24.32 -19.62 13.92
C HIS A 189 -23.40 -18.62 13.21
N GLY A 190 -23.90 -17.98 12.14
CA GLY A 190 -23.20 -16.90 11.44
C GLY A 190 -21.97 -17.37 10.65
N THR A 191 -21.24 -16.40 10.09
CA THR A 191 -19.97 -16.63 9.39
C THR A 191 -18.88 -15.80 10.07
N TYR A 192 -17.89 -16.47 10.63
CA TYR A 192 -16.74 -15.86 11.29
C TYR A 192 -15.51 -16.02 10.40
N SER A 193 -15.19 -14.98 9.68
CA SER A 193 -14.07 -15.04 8.74
C SER A 193 -12.71 -15.04 9.44
N VAL A 194 -11.87 -15.93 8.98
CA VAL A 194 -10.46 -16.05 9.38
C VAL A 194 -9.58 -15.67 8.20
N GLY A 195 -8.52 -14.93 8.46
CA GLY A 195 -7.59 -14.56 7.41
C GLY A 195 -6.27 -14.06 7.99
N ARG A 196 -5.23 -14.20 7.21
CA ARG A 196 -3.84 -13.90 7.58
C ARG A 196 -3.61 -12.44 8.03
N VAL A 197 -4.39 -11.49 7.54
CA VAL A 197 -4.28 -10.08 7.89
C VAL A 197 -5.35 -9.67 8.88
N GLN A 198 -6.61 -9.96 8.58
CA GLN A 198 -7.74 -9.50 9.39
C GLN A 198 -7.74 -10.08 10.81
N THR A 199 -7.42 -11.36 10.98
CA THR A 199 -7.45 -12.02 12.30
C THR A 199 -6.36 -11.48 13.25
N PRO A 200 -5.08 -11.38 12.84
CA PRO A 200 -4.07 -10.74 13.70
C PRO A 200 -4.36 -9.26 13.99
N THR A 201 -4.92 -8.54 13.03
CA THR A 201 -5.31 -7.14 13.24
C THR A 201 -6.40 -7.02 14.30
N LEU A 202 -7.43 -7.87 14.22
CA LEU A 202 -8.47 -7.93 15.25
C LEU A 202 -7.90 -8.32 16.61
N ALA A 203 -6.99 -9.31 16.65
CA ALA A 203 -6.34 -9.74 17.89
C ALA A 203 -5.60 -8.57 18.56
N MET A 204 -4.79 -7.80 17.82
CA MET A 204 -4.10 -6.62 18.35
C MET A 204 -5.08 -5.56 18.92
N VAL A 205 -6.22 -5.34 18.25
CA VAL A 205 -7.24 -4.42 18.75
C VAL A 205 -7.87 -4.93 20.04
N CYS A 206 -8.18 -6.24 20.11
CA CYS A 206 -8.72 -6.88 21.30
C CYS A 206 -7.73 -6.87 22.46
N GLU A 207 -6.45 -7.16 22.22
CA GLU A 207 -5.40 -7.09 23.25
C GLU A 207 -5.31 -5.68 23.83
N ARG A 208 -5.25 -4.66 22.95
CA ARG A 208 -5.21 -3.25 23.40
C ARG A 208 -6.46 -2.84 24.18
N TYR A 209 -7.63 -3.32 23.75
CA TYR A 209 -8.88 -3.10 24.50
C TYR A 209 -8.81 -3.69 25.90
N TRP A 210 -8.33 -4.93 26.04
CA TRP A 210 -8.21 -5.59 27.35
C TRP A 210 -7.12 -4.99 28.21
N GLU A 211 -5.99 -4.58 27.67
CA GLU A 211 -4.96 -3.81 28.40
C GLU A 211 -5.56 -2.55 29.03
N ASN A 212 -6.33 -1.81 28.22
CA ASN A 212 -7.01 -0.60 28.71
C ASN A 212 -8.04 -0.91 29.80
N ARG A 213 -8.87 -1.97 29.60
CA ARG A 213 -9.90 -2.36 30.57
C ARG A 213 -9.35 -2.91 31.88
N ARG A 214 -8.23 -3.58 31.82
CA ARG A 214 -7.54 -4.16 32.99
C ARG A 214 -6.46 -3.24 33.57
N PHE A 215 -6.35 -2.03 33.03
CA PHE A 215 -5.38 -1.07 33.51
C PHE A 215 -5.67 -0.70 34.95
N THR A 216 -4.70 -0.98 35.82
CA THR A 216 -4.71 -0.58 37.22
C THR A 216 -3.76 0.60 37.38
N PRO A 217 -4.25 1.79 37.75
CA PRO A 217 -3.37 2.93 37.98
C PRO A 217 -2.42 2.67 39.15
N GLU A 218 -1.16 2.92 38.91
CA GLU A 218 -0.13 2.93 39.96
C GLU A 218 0.18 4.39 40.30
N ALA A 219 0.06 4.73 41.59
CA ALA A 219 0.47 6.04 42.08
C ALA A 219 2.00 6.12 42.16
N PHE A 220 2.53 7.25 41.78
CA PHE A 220 3.93 7.59 42.02
C PHE A 220 4.06 9.03 42.52
N TRP A 221 5.14 9.32 43.22
CA TRP A 221 5.47 10.66 43.69
C TRP A 221 6.72 11.15 42.99
N GLN A 222 6.73 12.42 42.63
CA GLN A 222 7.88 13.08 42.02
C GLN A 222 8.05 14.46 42.63
N LEU A 223 9.28 14.85 42.91
CA LEU A 223 9.60 16.18 43.42
C LEU A 223 9.67 17.18 42.28
N HIS A 224 9.04 18.32 42.53
CA HIS A 224 9.16 19.49 41.64
C HIS A 224 9.59 20.69 42.47
N ILE A 225 10.59 21.42 42.01
CA ILE A 225 11.04 22.69 42.54
C ILE A 225 10.70 23.78 41.52
N ALA A 226 10.12 24.86 41.97
CA ALA A 226 9.92 26.07 41.18
C ALA A 226 10.69 27.20 41.85
N THR A 227 11.42 27.96 41.08
CA THR A 227 12.18 29.14 41.53
C THR A 227 12.07 30.25 40.48
N ASP A 228 12.27 31.49 40.96
CA ASP A 228 12.35 32.63 40.05
C ASP A 228 13.66 32.56 39.28
N GLY A 229 13.60 32.68 37.97
CA GLY A 229 14.74 32.82 37.08
C GLY A 229 15.23 34.24 36.99
N CYS A 230 16.40 34.45 36.35
CA CYS A 230 17.03 35.78 36.23
C CYS A 230 16.19 36.83 35.47
N ASP A 231 15.29 36.38 34.63
CA ASP A 231 14.45 37.21 33.75
C ASP A 231 12.98 37.29 34.22
N GLY A 232 12.71 36.91 35.48
CA GLY A 232 11.35 36.87 36.02
C GLY A 232 10.49 35.68 35.55
N GLU A 233 11.07 34.76 34.79
CA GLU A 233 10.40 33.51 34.43
C GLU A 233 10.55 32.47 35.54
N ILE A 234 9.51 31.66 35.74
CA ILE A 234 9.55 30.54 36.70
C ILE A 234 10.28 29.36 36.07
N VAL A 235 11.45 29.03 36.65
CA VAL A 235 12.21 27.83 36.27
C VAL A 235 11.73 26.64 37.09
N LYS A 236 11.36 25.57 36.42
CA LYS A 236 10.88 24.35 37.05
C LYS A 236 11.87 23.21 36.90
N PHE A 237 12.21 22.59 37.99
CA PHE A 237 13.06 21.38 38.05
C PHE A 237 12.20 20.21 38.52
N SER A 238 12.45 19.03 37.99
CA SER A 238 11.77 17.80 38.42
C SER A 238 12.80 16.75 38.73
N SER A 239 12.57 15.95 39.79
CA SER A 239 13.45 14.82 40.08
C SER A 239 13.46 13.85 38.90
N SER A 240 14.60 13.25 38.59
CA SER A 240 14.71 12.16 37.61
C SER A 240 14.06 10.88 38.15
N GLU A 241 14.06 10.72 39.46
CA GLU A 241 13.49 9.59 40.16
C GLU A 241 11.99 9.79 40.43
N LYS A 242 11.24 8.69 40.35
CA LYS A 242 9.84 8.60 40.75
C LYS A 242 9.72 7.51 41.80
N TRP A 243 9.13 7.84 42.96
CA TRP A 243 8.97 6.93 44.08
C TRP A 243 7.58 6.29 44.04
N LYS A 244 7.54 4.98 44.33
CA LYS A 244 6.25 4.27 44.50
C LYS A 244 5.65 4.53 45.88
N GLU A 245 6.47 4.83 46.87
CA GLU A 245 6.07 5.10 48.23
C GLU A 245 6.16 6.60 48.53
N LYS A 246 5.13 7.13 49.18
CA LYS A 246 5.03 8.55 49.52
C LYS A 246 6.09 8.95 50.51
N GLU A 247 6.38 8.08 51.47
CA GLU A 247 7.32 8.29 52.56
C GLU A 247 8.72 8.60 52.04
N SER A 248 9.21 7.83 51.09
CA SER A 248 10.52 8.04 50.43
C SER A 248 10.60 9.40 49.74
N ALA A 249 9.55 9.80 49.02
CA ALA A 249 9.47 11.11 48.39
C ALA A 249 9.43 12.25 49.42
N MET A 250 8.72 12.04 50.55
CA MET A 250 8.59 13.03 51.62
C MET A 250 9.91 13.21 52.39
N GLU A 251 10.71 12.18 52.59
CA GLU A 251 12.06 12.31 53.18
C GLU A 251 12.93 13.26 52.37
N LEU A 252 12.95 13.10 51.05
CA LEU A 252 13.72 13.98 50.19
C LEU A 252 13.12 15.39 50.14
N TYR A 253 11.79 15.50 50.11
CA TYR A 253 11.10 16.79 50.20
C TYR A 253 11.51 17.58 51.44
N ASN A 254 11.51 16.94 52.61
CA ASN A 254 11.88 17.59 53.87
C ASN A 254 13.35 18.03 53.89
N LYS A 255 14.28 17.18 53.40
CA LYS A 255 15.70 17.54 53.25
C LYS A 255 15.91 18.75 52.33
N VAL A 256 15.24 18.79 51.16
CA VAL A 256 15.34 19.91 50.21
C VAL A 256 14.74 21.18 50.83
N LYS A 257 13.61 21.07 51.51
CA LYS A 257 12.95 22.17 52.18
C LYS A 257 13.79 22.76 53.32
N GLU A 258 14.43 21.92 54.11
CA GLU A 258 15.32 22.34 55.22
C GLU A 258 16.61 23.02 54.67
N ALA A 259 17.17 22.49 53.59
CA ALA A 259 18.34 23.10 52.95
C ALA A 259 18.06 24.48 52.35
N GLY A 260 16.82 24.74 51.93
CA GLY A 260 16.35 26.05 51.42
C GLY A 260 17.01 26.51 50.13
N CYS A 261 17.95 25.75 49.56
CA CYS A 261 18.64 26.08 48.33
C CYS A 261 19.03 24.82 47.55
N ALA A 262 19.24 24.98 46.22
CA ALA A 262 19.78 23.94 45.36
C ALA A 262 20.84 24.56 44.43
N THR A 263 21.89 23.80 44.13
CA THR A 263 22.97 24.25 43.24
C THR A 263 22.82 23.61 41.86
N VAL A 264 22.79 24.40 40.80
CA VAL A 264 22.85 23.89 39.45
C VAL A 264 24.27 23.39 39.17
N THR A 265 24.44 22.10 39.09
CA THR A 265 25.74 21.48 38.82
C THR A 265 26.07 21.33 37.34
N LYS A 266 25.04 21.36 36.48
CA LYS A 266 25.23 21.22 35.06
C LYS A 266 24.12 21.94 34.30
N ALA A 267 24.50 22.75 33.31
CA ALA A 267 23.60 23.33 32.36
C ALA A 267 24.14 23.02 30.93
N GLU A 268 23.35 22.42 30.11
CA GLU A 268 23.72 22.09 28.72
C GLU A 268 22.75 22.71 27.76
N ARG A 269 23.24 23.40 26.74
CA ARG A 269 22.48 23.81 25.56
C ARG A 269 22.84 22.88 24.40
N LYS A 270 21.86 22.13 23.92
CA LYS A 270 22.04 21.24 22.75
C LYS A 270 21.23 21.78 21.59
N GLU A 271 21.91 21.99 20.47
CA GLU A 271 21.20 22.18 19.20
C GLU A 271 20.71 20.83 18.70
N LYS A 272 19.44 20.76 18.40
CA LYS A 272 18.82 19.61 17.74
C LYS A 272 18.42 20.00 16.34
N THR A 273 18.88 19.24 15.37
CA THR A 273 18.42 19.33 13.99
C THR A 273 17.26 18.37 13.83
N GLU A 274 16.14 18.86 13.37
CA GLU A 274 15.00 18.04 12.97
C GLU A 274 15.01 17.87 11.46
N ASP A 275 15.07 16.65 11.04
CA ASP A 275 15.05 16.33 9.62
C ASP A 275 13.67 16.60 9.01
N THR A 276 13.65 17.01 7.75
CA THR A 276 12.40 17.13 6.99
C THR A 276 11.70 15.74 6.94
N PRO A 277 10.34 15.71 7.03
CA PRO A 277 9.61 14.45 6.89
C PRO A 277 9.87 13.81 5.51
N LEU A 278 9.82 12.49 5.45
CA LEU A 278 9.76 11.78 4.18
C LEU A 278 8.41 12.04 3.50
N LEU A 279 8.32 11.76 2.21
CA LEU A 279 7.06 11.83 1.46
C LEU A 279 6.01 10.85 2.03
N TYR A 280 4.77 10.95 1.57
CA TYR A 280 3.69 10.10 2.03
C TYR A 280 3.68 8.74 1.32
N ASP A 281 3.52 7.70 2.14
CA ASP A 281 2.84 6.46 1.76
C ASP A 281 1.36 6.55 2.16
N LEU A 282 0.57 5.55 1.81
CA LEU A 282 -0.86 5.53 2.17
C LEU A 282 -1.07 5.57 3.69
N THR A 283 -0.30 4.79 4.45
CA THR A 283 -0.47 4.69 5.90
C THR A 283 -0.18 6.02 6.60
N THR A 284 0.90 6.69 6.21
CA THR A 284 1.27 7.99 6.78
C THR A 284 0.23 9.06 6.41
N LEU A 285 -0.26 9.05 5.15
CA LEU A 285 -1.34 9.94 4.73
C LEU A 285 -2.61 9.72 5.56
N GLN A 286 -3.02 8.47 5.78
CA GLN A 286 -4.19 8.13 6.58
C GLN A 286 -4.06 8.59 8.03
N LYS A 287 -2.88 8.37 8.66
CA LYS A 287 -2.61 8.82 10.02
C LYS A 287 -2.71 10.34 10.15
N GLU A 288 -2.10 11.05 9.23
CA GLU A 288 -2.08 12.52 9.30
C GLU A 288 -3.44 13.13 8.95
N ALA A 289 -4.16 12.59 7.97
CA ALA A 289 -5.52 12.99 7.64
C ALA A 289 -6.49 12.74 8.83
N ASN A 290 -6.31 11.64 9.56
CA ASN A 290 -7.06 11.39 10.77
C ASN A 290 -6.74 12.41 11.87
N THR A 291 -5.45 12.64 12.15
CA THR A 291 -5.01 13.54 13.21
C THR A 291 -5.43 15.00 12.97
N LYS A 292 -5.31 15.47 11.72
CA LYS A 292 -5.57 16.88 11.36
C LYS A 292 -7.03 17.17 11.01
N HIS A 293 -7.73 16.19 10.42
CA HIS A 293 -9.06 16.40 9.83
C HIS A 293 -10.12 15.40 10.30
N GLY A 294 -9.77 14.43 11.14
CA GLY A 294 -10.71 13.41 11.64
C GLY A 294 -11.17 12.40 10.59
N PHE A 295 -10.48 12.32 9.45
CA PHE A 295 -10.84 11.37 8.39
C PHE A 295 -10.59 9.94 8.84
N THR A 296 -11.48 9.03 8.47
CA THR A 296 -11.22 7.60 8.62
C THR A 296 -10.18 7.14 7.58
N ALA A 297 -9.56 5.98 7.81
CA ALA A 297 -8.65 5.38 6.83
C ALA A 297 -9.35 5.11 5.48
N GLU A 298 -10.62 4.69 5.52
CA GLU A 298 -11.44 4.45 4.34
C GLU A 298 -11.73 5.75 3.58
N GLN A 299 -12.22 6.79 4.26
CA GLN A 299 -12.47 8.11 3.65
C GLN A 299 -11.21 8.69 3.00
N THR A 300 -10.06 8.54 3.65
CA THR A 300 -8.78 9.00 3.11
C THR A 300 -8.42 8.24 1.83
N LEU A 301 -8.55 6.90 1.85
CA LEU A 301 -8.27 6.08 0.67
C LEU A 301 -9.23 6.36 -0.48
N GLU A 302 -10.54 6.46 -0.23
CA GLU A 302 -11.53 6.79 -1.27
C GLU A 302 -11.26 8.15 -1.92
N THR A 303 -10.94 9.15 -1.08
CA THR A 303 -10.60 10.49 -1.57
C THR A 303 -9.34 10.45 -2.44
N ALA A 304 -8.28 9.79 -1.95
CA ALA A 304 -7.06 9.63 -2.71
C ALA A 304 -7.28 8.85 -4.02
N GLN A 305 -8.13 7.82 -4.01
CA GLN A 305 -8.50 7.07 -5.20
C GLN A 305 -9.20 7.96 -6.24
N LYS A 306 -10.17 8.79 -5.81
CA LYS A 306 -10.86 9.76 -6.68
C LYS A 306 -9.90 10.78 -7.28
N LEU A 307 -8.93 11.27 -6.50
CA LEU A 307 -7.89 12.19 -6.97
C LEU A 307 -6.97 11.51 -8.01
N TYR A 308 -6.59 10.27 -7.77
CA TYR A 308 -5.80 9.48 -8.72
C TYR A 308 -6.54 9.26 -10.05
N GLU A 309 -7.82 8.91 -10.01
CA GLU A 309 -8.65 8.71 -11.21
C GLU A 309 -8.80 10.00 -12.04
N LYS A 310 -8.79 11.16 -11.36
CA LYS A 310 -8.71 12.47 -11.98
C LYS A 310 -7.29 12.88 -12.39
N LYS A 311 -6.29 12.01 -12.20
CA LYS A 311 -4.88 12.27 -12.48
C LYS A 311 -4.24 13.41 -11.68
N LEU A 312 -4.79 13.76 -10.53
CA LEU A 312 -4.30 14.85 -9.69
C LEU A 312 -3.18 14.41 -8.73
N ILE A 313 -3.13 13.13 -8.41
CA ILE A 313 -2.06 12.51 -7.61
C ILE A 313 -1.60 11.21 -8.25
N THR A 314 -0.43 10.72 -7.83
CA THR A 314 0.08 9.40 -8.18
C THR A 314 -0.71 8.29 -7.47
N TYR A 315 -0.45 7.02 -7.79
CA TYR A 315 -1.23 5.90 -7.28
C TYR A 315 -1.19 5.82 -5.74
N PRO A 316 -2.36 5.86 -5.05
CA PRO A 316 -2.40 6.06 -3.61
C PRO A 316 -2.03 4.82 -2.78
N ARG A 317 -2.16 3.61 -3.33
CA ARG A 317 -1.84 2.38 -2.59
C ARG A 317 -0.36 2.04 -2.71
N THR A 318 0.47 2.88 -2.13
CA THR A 318 1.92 2.68 -2.07
C THR A 318 2.38 2.51 -0.63
N GLY A 319 3.34 1.60 -0.41
CA GLY A 319 4.05 1.43 0.85
C GLY A 319 5.38 2.16 0.90
N SER A 320 5.79 2.80 -0.21
CA SER A 320 7.06 3.53 -0.27
C SER A 320 6.88 5.00 0.09
N ARG A 321 7.85 5.54 0.81
CA ARG A 321 8.00 6.97 1.12
C ARG A 321 9.13 7.62 0.29
N TYR A 322 9.60 6.89 -0.72
CA TYR A 322 10.72 7.28 -1.56
C TYR A 322 10.29 7.41 -3.01
N ILE A 323 11.04 8.21 -3.76
CA ILE A 323 10.89 8.41 -5.21
C ILE A 323 12.20 8.00 -5.90
N PRO A 324 12.14 7.52 -7.14
CA PRO A 324 13.33 7.21 -7.92
C PRO A 324 13.95 8.49 -8.54
N GLU A 325 15.17 8.37 -9.03
CA GLU A 325 15.94 9.48 -9.60
C GLU A 325 15.24 10.17 -10.78
N ASP A 326 14.55 9.42 -11.62
CA ASP A 326 13.84 9.98 -12.78
C ASP A 326 12.64 10.85 -12.35
N VAL A 327 11.94 10.46 -11.29
CA VAL A 327 10.85 11.25 -10.70
C VAL A 327 11.41 12.48 -9.99
N TYR A 328 12.55 12.34 -9.29
CA TYR A 328 13.19 13.50 -8.64
C TYR A 328 13.55 14.60 -9.65
N ALA A 329 14.01 14.23 -10.86
CA ALA A 329 14.31 15.18 -11.90
C ALA A 329 13.10 16.04 -12.35
N GLU A 330 11.86 15.55 -12.14
CA GLU A 330 10.62 16.27 -12.46
C GLU A 330 10.12 17.17 -11.30
N ILE A 331 10.65 17.00 -10.08
CA ILE A 331 10.20 17.76 -8.89
C ILE A 331 10.31 19.27 -9.08
N PRO A 332 11.38 19.85 -9.69
CA PRO A 332 11.42 21.29 -9.92
C PRO A 332 10.27 21.83 -10.76
N LYS A 333 9.84 21.09 -11.79
CA LYS A 333 8.68 21.46 -12.62
C LYS A 333 7.38 21.39 -11.82
N LEU A 334 7.25 20.34 -10.98
CA LEU A 334 6.10 20.17 -10.11
C LEU A 334 5.99 21.28 -9.09
N LEU A 335 7.10 21.68 -8.45
CA LEU A 335 7.13 22.82 -7.52
C LEU A 335 6.78 24.13 -8.22
N ALA A 336 7.27 24.35 -9.43
CA ALA A 336 6.90 25.53 -10.22
C ALA A 336 5.39 25.55 -10.50
N PHE A 337 4.80 24.43 -10.86
CA PHE A 337 3.35 24.29 -11.06
C PHE A 337 2.57 24.58 -9.76
N ILE A 338 2.95 23.97 -8.63
CA ILE A 338 2.30 24.20 -7.33
C ILE A 338 2.39 25.69 -6.95
N GLY A 339 3.53 26.33 -7.19
CA GLY A 339 3.74 27.77 -6.94
C GLY A 339 2.85 28.71 -7.78
N THR A 340 2.22 28.20 -8.86
CA THR A 340 1.21 28.97 -9.62
C THR A 340 -0.17 28.96 -8.96
N GLN A 341 -0.41 28.06 -8.01
CA GLN A 341 -1.71 27.96 -7.33
C GLN A 341 -1.80 29.05 -6.23
N PRO A 342 -2.92 29.81 -6.17
CA PRO A 342 -3.04 30.95 -5.24
C PRO A 342 -2.75 30.61 -3.77
N GLU A 343 -3.18 29.42 -3.31
CA GLU A 343 -3.03 28.97 -1.93
C GLU A 343 -1.58 28.61 -1.54
N TRP A 344 -0.72 28.35 -2.55
CA TRP A 344 0.64 27.86 -2.36
C TRP A 344 1.72 28.84 -2.84
N LYS A 345 1.33 29.92 -3.52
CA LYS A 345 2.23 30.90 -4.14
C LYS A 345 3.30 31.43 -3.17
N ASP A 346 2.90 31.72 -1.93
CA ASP A 346 3.81 32.28 -0.92
C ASP A 346 4.53 31.19 -0.10
N LYS A 347 4.10 29.93 -0.22
CA LYS A 347 4.66 28.79 0.52
C LYS A 347 5.73 28.05 -0.27
N VAL A 348 5.66 28.07 -1.60
CA VAL A 348 6.63 27.41 -2.48
C VAL A 348 7.71 28.41 -2.86
N ARG A 349 8.91 28.23 -2.33
CA ARG A 349 10.08 29.01 -2.76
C ARG A 349 10.51 28.54 -4.15
N ALA A 350 10.31 29.36 -5.16
CA ALA A 350 10.57 29.04 -6.57
C ALA A 350 12.03 28.62 -6.90
N LYS A 351 12.97 28.83 -5.99
CA LYS A 351 14.39 28.45 -6.13
C LYS A 351 14.85 27.45 -5.07
N ALA A 352 13.94 26.81 -4.32
CA ALA A 352 14.35 25.82 -3.35
C ALA A 352 14.82 24.54 -4.08
N THR A 353 16.07 24.16 -3.84
CA THR A 353 16.55 22.83 -4.25
C THR A 353 15.87 21.79 -3.36
N PRO A 354 15.09 20.85 -3.91
CA PRO A 354 14.46 19.81 -3.12
C PRO A 354 15.52 18.97 -2.41
N THR A 355 15.25 18.62 -1.16
CA THR A 355 16.12 17.67 -0.45
C THR A 355 16.08 16.30 -1.11
N ARG A 356 17.21 15.59 -1.13
CA ARG A 356 17.31 14.23 -1.65
C ARG A 356 16.96 13.14 -0.63
N ARG A 357 16.51 13.53 0.55
CA ARG A 357 16.23 12.59 1.64
C ARG A 357 15.23 11.49 1.27
N SER A 358 14.27 11.81 0.41
CA SER A 358 13.26 10.86 -0.09
C SER A 358 13.60 10.29 -1.47
N VAL A 359 14.86 10.35 -1.90
CA VAL A 359 15.31 9.81 -3.20
C VAL A 359 16.13 8.56 -2.95
N ASP A 360 15.61 7.40 -3.37
CA ASP A 360 16.30 6.12 -3.21
C ASP A 360 15.60 5.06 -4.05
N ASP A 361 16.18 4.70 -5.19
CA ASP A 361 15.62 3.69 -6.11
C ASP A 361 15.45 2.33 -5.44
N GLY A 362 16.35 1.96 -4.52
CA GLY A 362 16.32 0.68 -3.83
C GLY A 362 15.21 0.56 -2.76
N LYS A 363 14.63 1.68 -2.35
CA LYS A 363 13.52 1.75 -1.39
C LYS A 363 12.17 2.03 -2.03
N VAL A 364 12.13 2.21 -3.33
CA VAL A 364 10.87 2.21 -4.09
C VAL A 364 10.42 0.77 -4.24
N THR A 365 9.17 0.50 -3.83
CA THR A 365 8.53 -0.81 -4.00
C THR A 365 7.80 -0.87 -5.35
N ASP A 366 6.66 -1.48 -5.43
CA ASP A 366 5.84 -1.57 -6.65
C ASP A 366 5.43 -0.17 -7.18
N HIS A 367 5.30 0.80 -6.26
CA HIS A 367 4.99 2.20 -6.55
C HIS A 367 5.85 3.12 -5.68
N HIS A 368 6.22 4.29 -6.22
CA HIS A 368 6.91 5.34 -5.46
C HIS A 368 5.96 6.08 -4.51
N ALA A 369 6.51 6.94 -3.66
CA ALA A 369 5.75 7.79 -2.75
C ALA A 369 4.67 8.62 -3.45
N LEU A 370 3.63 8.99 -2.68
CA LEU A 370 2.55 9.84 -3.16
C LEU A 370 3.07 11.24 -3.51
N LEU A 371 2.72 11.67 -4.72
CA LEU A 371 2.98 13.02 -5.23
C LEU A 371 1.71 13.58 -5.86
N VAL A 372 1.57 14.90 -5.83
CA VAL A 372 0.64 15.60 -6.73
C VAL A 372 1.20 15.55 -8.16
N THR A 373 0.34 15.70 -9.15
CA THR A 373 0.73 15.79 -10.56
C THR A 373 0.76 17.26 -11.01
N GLY A 374 1.17 17.49 -12.25
CA GLY A 374 1.06 18.81 -12.88
C GLY A 374 -0.31 19.10 -13.53
N GLU A 375 -1.31 18.24 -13.30
CA GLU A 375 -2.64 18.41 -13.86
C GLU A 375 -3.45 19.42 -13.03
N LYS A 376 -4.25 20.25 -13.72
CA LYS A 376 -5.14 21.20 -13.05
C LYS A 376 -6.43 20.50 -12.64
N PRO A 377 -6.95 20.76 -11.43
CA PRO A 377 -8.31 20.37 -11.10
C PRO A 377 -9.28 21.00 -12.09
N LEU A 378 -10.21 20.17 -12.61
CA LEU A 378 -11.32 20.64 -13.44
C LEU A 378 -12.35 21.34 -12.57
#